data_d74cbd41f33261423d4ef5ee3796702f
#
_entry.id   d74cbd41f33261423d4ef5ee3796702f
#
_cell.length_a   1.000
_cell.length_b   1.000
_cell.length_c   1.000
_cell.angle_alpha   90.00
_cell.angle_beta   90.00
_cell.angle_gamma   90.00
#
_symmetry.space_group_name_H-M   'P 1'
#
loop_
_entity.id
_entity.type
_entity.pdbx_description
1 polymer ?
#
loop_
_entity_poly.entity_id
_entity_poly.type
_entity_poly.pdbx_seq_one_letter_code
_entity_poly.pdbx_strand_id
1 'polypeptide(L)'
;PMFDSNHVFLGIAPIGWCNDDMPELGGENTFQQTVSEMALAGFTGCEIGNKYPTDPAELKKALDLRGMRIASRWYSSFILTRSMEEEEKDFIANLDFLEAVGANHINVSEQSYSIQGKVDVPILTGGHKHVMNDEEWDRFCKGLNRLGQIASERGFKLCFHHHMGTVVQTSEETDRMMSNTDPRYVFLCYDTGHFT
;
A
#
# COMPACT_ATOMS: atom_id res chain seq x y z
N PRO A 1 3.05 -29.69 1.59
CA PRO A 1 2.43 -28.37 1.51
C PRO A 1 2.66 -27.76 0.14
N MET A 2 1.66 -27.02 -0.38
CA MET A 2 1.71 -26.39 -1.70
C MET A 2 2.78 -25.27 -1.73
N PHE A 3 3.11 -24.72 -0.57
CA PHE A 3 4.11 -23.65 -0.41
C PHE A 3 5.19 -24.04 0.60
N ASP A 4 6.43 -23.66 0.31
CA ASP A 4 7.53 -23.76 1.26
C ASP A 4 7.45 -22.58 2.25
N SER A 5 7.18 -22.86 3.52
CA SER A 5 7.07 -21.88 4.59
C SER A 5 8.35 -21.10 4.87
N ASN A 6 9.49 -21.53 4.32
CA ASN A 6 10.75 -20.78 4.39
C ASN A 6 10.83 -19.66 3.33
N HIS A 7 9.98 -19.71 2.30
CA HIS A 7 10.02 -18.78 1.17
C HIS A 7 8.69 -18.06 0.95
N VAL A 8 7.58 -18.60 1.46
CA VAL A 8 6.24 -18.00 1.33
C VAL A 8 5.69 -17.71 2.71
N PHE A 9 5.38 -16.44 2.96
CA PHE A 9 4.82 -15.97 4.22
C PHE A 9 3.40 -15.48 4.00
N LEU A 10 2.50 -15.84 4.91
CA LEU A 10 1.12 -15.36 4.89
C LEU A 10 1.03 -14.12 5.79
N GLY A 11 0.63 -13.02 5.19
CA GLY A 11 0.31 -11.76 5.86
C GLY A 11 -1.16 -11.40 5.68
N ILE A 12 -1.64 -10.45 6.47
CA ILE A 12 -3.01 -9.96 6.40
C ILE A 12 -3.08 -8.47 6.74
N ALA A 13 -4.00 -7.75 6.08
CA ALA A 13 -4.30 -6.37 6.44
C ALA A 13 -5.31 -6.30 7.60
N PRO A 14 -5.27 -5.27 8.46
CA PRO A 14 -6.17 -5.13 9.59
C PRO A 14 -7.61 -4.75 9.20
N ILE A 15 -7.88 -4.47 7.94
CA ILE A 15 -9.16 -3.95 7.44
C ILE A 15 -10.37 -4.85 7.78
N GLY A 16 -10.15 -6.16 7.95
CA GLY A 16 -11.18 -7.10 8.39
C GLY A 16 -11.58 -6.98 9.87
N TRP A 17 -10.76 -6.29 10.69
CA TRP A 17 -11.03 -6.00 12.11
C TRP A 17 -11.42 -4.54 12.32
N CYS A 18 -10.73 -3.64 11.65
CA CYS A 18 -10.92 -2.19 11.75
C CYS A 18 -10.82 -1.63 10.34
N ASN A 19 -11.94 -1.13 9.82
CA ASN A 19 -11.96 -0.60 8.46
C ASN A 19 -11.48 0.85 8.46
N ASP A 20 -10.38 1.11 7.75
CA ASP A 20 -9.78 2.45 7.69
C ASP A 20 -10.59 3.42 6.81
N ASP A 21 -11.36 2.90 5.83
CA ASP A 21 -12.24 3.70 4.95
C ASP A 21 -13.62 3.93 5.59
N MET A 22 -14.07 3.02 6.45
CA MET A 22 -15.33 3.09 7.20
C MET A 22 -15.07 2.85 8.69
N PRO A 23 -14.57 3.87 9.43
CA PRO A 23 -14.06 3.69 10.81
C PRO A 23 -15.11 3.21 11.84
N GLU A 24 -16.40 3.31 11.50
CA GLU A 24 -17.50 2.76 12.31
C GLU A 24 -17.54 1.22 12.28
N LEU A 25 -16.93 0.59 11.26
CA LEU A 25 -16.86 -0.86 11.17
C LEU A 25 -15.63 -1.37 11.93
N GLY A 26 -15.88 -2.05 13.04
CA GLY A 26 -14.82 -2.58 13.92
C GLY A 26 -14.15 -1.50 14.77
N GLY A 27 -14.82 -0.35 14.98
CA GLY A 27 -14.31 0.74 15.81
C GLY A 27 -14.00 0.33 17.24
N GLU A 28 -14.70 -0.67 17.76
CA GLU A 28 -14.49 -1.27 19.09
C GLU A 28 -13.24 -2.15 19.21
N ASN A 29 -12.74 -2.71 18.10
CA ASN A 29 -11.57 -3.60 18.12
C ASN A 29 -10.30 -2.80 18.42
N THR A 30 -9.52 -3.30 19.37
CA THR A 30 -8.23 -2.69 19.72
C THR A 30 -7.11 -3.22 18.84
N PHE A 31 -6.01 -2.48 18.73
CA PHE A 31 -4.78 -2.95 18.09
C PHE A 31 -4.33 -4.29 18.64
N GLN A 32 -4.30 -4.43 20.00
CA GLN A 32 -3.83 -5.65 20.65
C GLN A 32 -4.69 -6.86 20.33
N GLN A 33 -6.01 -6.68 20.27
CA GLN A 33 -6.94 -7.73 19.85
C GLN A 33 -6.68 -8.12 18.40
N THR A 34 -6.63 -7.14 17.48
CA THR A 34 -6.43 -7.36 16.06
C THR A 34 -5.18 -8.20 15.79
N VAL A 35 -4.02 -7.78 16.30
CA VAL A 35 -2.76 -8.51 16.03
C VAL A 35 -2.67 -9.85 16.77
N SER A 36 -3.38 -10.01 17.90
CA SER A 36 -3.46 -11.31 18.59
C SER A 36 -4.30 -12.31 17.81
N GLU A 37 -5.43 -11.89 17.27
CA GLU A 37 -6.29 -12.75 16.45
C GLU A 37 -5.64 -13.11 15.11
N MET A 38 -4.91 -12.18 14.48
CA MET A 38 -4.08 -12.48 13.30
C MET A 38 -3.05 -13.58 13.59
N ALA A 39 -2.32 -13.46 14.70
CA ALA A 39 -1.34 -14.45 15.10
C ALA A 39 -1.97 -15.82 15.42
N LEU A 40 -3.11 -15.84 16.12
CA LEU A 40 -3.87 -17.06 16.41
C LEU A 40 -4.40 -17.73 15.14
N ALA A 41 -4.73 -16.95 14.11
CA ALA A 41 -5.13 -17.45 12.80
C ALA A 41 -3.94 -18.02 11.98
N GLY A 42 -2.71 -17.86 12.45
CA GLY A 42 -1.51 -18.42 11.83
C GLY A 42 -0.79 -17.47 10.87
N PHE A 43 -1.17 -16.19 10.83
CA PHE A 43 -0.44 -15.18 10.05
C PHE A 43 0.87 -14.81 10.75
N THR A 44 1.92 -14.62 9.95
CA THR A 44 3.26 -14.23 10.44
C THR A 44 3.62 -12.79 10.12
N GLY A 45 2.77 -12.09 9.40
CA GLY A 45 2.94 -10.69 9.05
C GLY A 45 1.62 -9.96 8.90
N CYS A 46 1.68 -8.63 9.02
CA CYS A 46 0.52 -7.80 8.77
C CYS A 46 0.92 -6.48 8.09
N GLU A 47 -0.05 -5.86 7.47
CA GLU A 47 0.03 -4.49 7.02
C GLU A 47 -0.29 -3.53 8.17
N ILE A 48 0.23 -2.30 8.12
CA ILE A 48 -0.03 -1.28 9.15
C ILE A 48 -1.45 -0.72 8.95
N GLY A 49 -2.21 -0.62 10.03
CA GLY A 49 -3.52 0.04 10.06
C GLY A 49 -3.52 1.29 10.95
N ASN A 50 -4.60 2.06 10.88
CA ASN A 50 -4.74 3.35 11.57
C ASN A 50 -4.67 3.28 13.10
N LYS A 51 -4.99 2.11 13.70
CA LYS A 51 -4.94 1.91 15.15
C LYS A 51 -3.59 1.43 15.68
N TYR A 52 -2.62 1.26 14.79
CA TYR A 52 -1.31 0.76 15.19
C TYR A 52 -0.50 1.86 15.90
N PRO A 53 0.37 1.49 16.87
CA PRO A 53 1.28 2.45 17.48
C PRO A 53 2.10 3.22 16.45
N THR A 54 2.24 4.52 16.65
CA THR A 54 3.06 5.41 15.82
C THR A 54 4.53 5.41 16.22
N ASP A 55 4.83 4.91 17.42
CA ASP A 55 6.21 4.65 17.86
C ASP A 55 6.66 3.29 17.28
N PRO A 56 7.69 3.25 16.44
CA PRO A 56 8.14 2.01 15.79
C PRO A 56 8.68 0.98 16.79
N ALA A 57 9.28 1.39 17.90
CA ALA A 57 9.81 0.47 18.90
C ALA A 57 8.67 -0.20 19.68
N GLU A 58 7.62 0.55 20.03
CA GLU A 58 6.41 0.01 20.65
C GLU A 58 5.72 -0.98 19.73
N LEU A 59 5.53 -0.60 18.45
CA LEU A 59 4.92 -1.45 17.43
C LEU A 59 5.70 -2.76 17.25
N LYS A 60 7.02 -2.64 17.05
CA LYS A 60 7.88 -3.81 16.87
C LYS A 60 7.80 -4.76 18.06
N LYS A 61 7.91 -4.24 19.28
CA LYS A 61 7.80 -5.03 20.52
C LYS A 61 6.46 -5.77 20.62
N ALA A 62 5.36 -5.11 20.29
CA ALA A 62 4.03 -5.71 20.34
C ALA A 62 3.86 -6.87 19.34
N LEU A 63 4.46 -6.73 18.15
CA LEU A 63 4.42 -7.78 17.12
C LEU A 63 5.38 -8.93 17.43
N ASP A 64 6.61 -8.63 17.88
CA ASP A 64 7.60 -9.65 18.27
C ASP A 64 7.05 -10.61 19.34
N LEU A 65 6.30 -10.09 20.32
CA LEU A 65 5.61 -10.92 21.35
C LEU A 65 4.64 -11.95 20.75
N ARG A 66 4.20 -11.76 19.52
CA ARG A 66 3.23 -12.63 18.82
C ARG A 66 3.85 -13.41 17.66
N GLY A 67 5.17 -13.31 17.49
CA GLY A 67 5.87 -13.92 16.35
C GLY A 67 5.47 -13.29 15.01
N MET A 68 5.00 -12.04 15.03
CA MET A 68 4.55 -11.31 13.84
C MET A 68 5.53 -10.20 13.47
N ARG A 69 5.44 -9.75 12.22
CA ARG A 69 6.23 -8.62 11.69
C ARG A 69 5.38 -7.75 10.77
N ILE A 70 5.83 -6.52 10.53
CA ILE A 70 5.26 -5.67 9.48
C ILE A 70 5.74 -6.20 8.13
N ALA A 71 4.79 -6.49 7.24
CA ALA A 71 5.05 -6.86 5.86
C ALA A 71 5.19 -5.62 4.96
N SER A 72 4.27 -4.66 5.11
CA SER A 72 4.23 -3.42 4.33
C SER A 72 3.32 -2.39 5.01
N ARG A 73 3.22 -1.22 4.37
CA ARG A 73 2.15 -0.25 4.65
C ARG A 73 1.64 0.36 3.36
N TRP A 74 0.40 0.80 3.40
CA TRP A 74 -0.18 1.64 2.37
C TRP A 74 0.47 3.02 2.38
N TYR A 75 0.84 3.52 1.20
CA TYR A 75 1.27 4.89 0.97
C TYR A 75 0.45 5.51 -0.16
N SER A 76 -0.27 6.58 0.15
CA SER A 76 -0.98 7.38 -0.84
C SER A 76 -0.02 8.34 -1.52
N SER A 77 0.31 8.10 -2.78
CA SER A 77 1.07 9.06 -3.58
C SER A 77 0.16 10.07 -4.27
N PHE A 78 0.69 11.25 -4.52
CA PHE A 78 0.01 12.36 -5.19
C PHE A 78 0.89 12.97 -6.28
N ILE A 79 1.53 12.13 -7.08
CA ILE A 79 2.51 12.48 -8.11
C ILE A 79 1.91 13.48 -9.13
N LEU A 80 0.62 13.35 -9.45
CA LEU A 80 -0.04 14.21 -10.41
C LEU A 80 -0.42 15.60 -9.86
N THR A 81 -0.54 15.75 -8.55
CA THR A 81 -1.08 16.97 -7.93
C THR A 81 -0.15 17.69 -6.98
N ARG A 82 0.93 17.04 -6.54
CA ARG A 82 1.97 17.63 -5.67
C ARG A 82 3.27 17.86 -6.44
N SER A 83 4.17 18.65 -5.87
CA SER A 83 5.56 18.71 -6.34
C SER A 83 6.28 17.41 -6.01
N MET A 84 7.26 17.01 -6.82
CA MET A 84 8.08 15.83 -6.53
C MET A 84 8.91 16.00 -5.26
N GLU A 85 9.30 17.23 -4.90
CA GLU A 85 10.01 17.52 -3.65
C GLU A 85 9.18 17.18 -2.41
N GLU A 86 7.90 17.59 -2.40
CA GLU A 86 6.96 17.24 -1.31
C GLU A 86 6.70 15.73 -1.28
N GLU A 87 6.51 15.11 -2.44
CA GLU A 87 6.23 13.69 -2.55
C GLU A 87 7.43 12.85 -2.07
N GLU A 88 8.66 13.19 -2.49
CA GLU A 88 9.88 12.50 -2.03
C GLU A 88 10.06 12.63 -0.51
N LYS A 89 9.81 13.81 0.06
CA LYS A 89 9.92 14.04 1.50
C LYS A 89 8.97 13.17 2.30
N ASP A 90 7.70 13.11 1.91
CA ASP A 90 6.69 12.30 2.58
C ASP A 90 6.99 10.80 2.40
N PHE A 91 7.40 10.40 1.21
CA PHE A 91 7.78 9.03 0.91
C PHE A 91 8.96 8.56 1.76
N ILE A 92 10.02 9.37 1.87
CA ILE A 92 11.20 9.07 2.69
C ILE A 92 10.82 8.91 4.16
N ALA A 93 9.96 9.78 4.71
CA ALA A 93 9.48 9.65 6.09
C ALA A 93 8.73 8.32 6.34
N ASN A 94 7.99 7.82 5.33
CA ASN A 94 7.37 6.51 5.40
C ASN A 94 8.37 5.35 5.33
N LEU A 95 9.44 5.48 4.54
CA LEU A 95 10.53 4.50 4.52
C LEU A 95 11.28 4.49 5.86
N ASP A 96 11.54 5.65 6.48
CA ASP A 96 12.19 5.75 7.79
C ASP A 96 11.41 4.97 8.85
N PHE A 97 10.09 5.11 8.87
CA PHE A 97 9.23 4.37 9.78
C PHE A 97 9.27 2.86 9.51
N LEU A 98 9.15 2.46 8.24
CA LEU A 98 9.17 1.06 7.84
C LEU A 98 10.52 0.39 8.15
N GLU A 99 11.63 1.09 7.94
CA GLU A 99 12.97 0.62 8.29
C GLU A 99 13.09 0.38 9.80
N ALA A 100 12.59 1.32 10.61
CA ALA A 100 12.61 1.19 12.07
C ALA A 100 11.79 0.00 12.60
N VAL A 101 10.75 -0.43 11.90
CA VAL A 101 9.98 -1.64 12.25
C VAL A 101 10.48 -2.90 11.56
N GLY A 102 11.54 -2.82 10.74
CA GLY A 102 12.16 -3.96 10.07
C GLY A 102 11.45 -4.44 8.81
N ALA A 103 10.59 -3.62 8.21
CA ALA A 103 9.96 -3.91 6.92
C ALA A 103 10.86 -3.47 5.76
N ASN A 104 10.63 -4.03 4.57
CA ASN A 104 11.37 -3.71 3.35
C ASN A 104 10.49 -3.64 2.08
N HIS A 105 9.18 -3.53 2.27
CA HIS A 105 8.20 -3.32 1.20
C HIS A 105 7.30 -2.14 1.55
N ILE A 106 6.91 -1.36 0.55
CA ILE A 106 5.92 -0.29 0.65
C ILE A 106 4.92 -0.42 -0.49
N ASN A 107 3.63 -0.46 -0.16
CA ASN A 107 2.55 -0.53 -1.13
C ASN A 107 2.11 0.90 -1.47
N VAL A 108 2.30 1.30 -2.72
CA VAL A 108 2.01 2.65 -3.20
C VAL A 108 0.77 2.62 -4.09
N SER A 109 -0.17 3.52 -3.84
CA SER A 109 -1.30 3.76 -4.73
C SER A 109 -1.41 5.25 -5.05
N GLU A 110 -1.60 5.59 -6.32
CA GLU A 110 -1.75 6.99 -6.74
C GLU A 110 -3.15 7.50 -6.43
N GLN A 111 -3.24 8.47 -5.54
CA GLN A 111 -4.50 8.98 -5.03
C GLN A 111 -4.90 10.35 -5.60
N SER A 112 -4.09 10.93 -6.50
CA SER A 112 -4.49 12.12 -7.24
C SER A 112 -5.79 11.84 -8.01
N TYR A 113 -6.76 12.72 -7.84
CA TYR A 113 -8.09 12.61 -8.47
C TYR A 113 -8.89 11.35 -8.10
N SER A 114 -8.48 10.61 -7.07
CA SER A 114 -9.19 9.40 -6.63
C SER A 114 -10.64 9.71 -6.21
N ILE A 115 -11.56 8.83 -6.58
CA ILE A 115 -12.94 8.81 -6.09
C ILE A 115 -13.16 7.71 -5.05
N GLN A 116 -12.10 7.01 -4.65
CA GLN A 116 -12.14 6.08 -3.53
C GLN A 116 -12.66 6.80 -2.27
N GLY A 117 -13.58 6.21 -1.55
CA GLY A 117 -14.19 6.81 -0.37
C GLY A 117 -15.30 7.84 -0.64
N LYS A 118 -15.63 8.17 -1.89
CA LYS A 118 -16.80 8.98 -2.25
C LYS A 118 -18.04 8.09 -2.34
N VAL A 119 -18.77 7.97 -1.25
CA VAL A 119 -19.88 7.00 -1.10
C VAL A 119 -21.07 7.23 -2.04
N ASP A 120 -21.23 8.44 -2.56
CA ASP A 120 -22.32 8.86 -3.45
C ASP A 120 -21.94 8.84 -4.94
N VAL A 121 -20.69 8.46 -5.26
CA VAL A 121 -20.18 8.42 -6.64
C VAL A 121 -19.93 6.98 -7.05
N PRO A 122 -20.66 6.45 -8.05
CA PRO A 122 -20.40 5.10 -8.56
C PRO A 122 -18.97 4.97 -9.14
N ILE A 123 -18.22 3.97 -8.69
CA ILE A 123 -16.84 3.75 -9.12
C ILE A 123 -16.79 3.10 -10.51
N LEU A 124 -17.64 2.09 -10.74
CA LEU A 124 -17.58 1.24 -11.94
C LEU A 124 -18.43 1.78 -13.11
N THR A 125 -19.38 2.66 -12.83
CA THR A 125 -20.31 3.16 -13.84
C THR A 125 -20.36 4.69 -13.86
N GLY A 126 -20.79 5.26 -14.97
CA GLY A 126 -21.01 6.70 -15.09
C GLY A 126 -19.79 7.55 -15.45
N GLY A 127 -18.62 6.95 -15.64
CA GLY A 127 -17.42 7.66 -16.14
C GLY A 127 -16.86 8.72 -15.17
N HIS A 128 -17.04 8.53 -13.87
CA HIS A 128 -16.60 9.49 -12.84
C HIS A 128 -15.11 9.42 -12.52
N LYS A 129 -14.46 8.30 -12.87
CA LYS A 129 -13.04 8.09 -12.66
C LYS A 129 -12.22 9.01 -13.57
N HIS A 130 -11.18 9.65 -13.03
CA HIS A 130 -10.22 10.38 -13.84
C HIS A 130 -9.42 9.43 -14.75
N VAL A 131 -9.35 9.77 -16.03
CA VAL A 131 -8.55 9.04 -17.01
C VAL A 131 -7.36 9.91 -17.40
N MET A 132 -6.15 9.43 -17.15
CA MET A 132 -4.92 10.16 -17.44
C MET A 132 -4.73 10.37 -18.94
N ASN A 133 -4.38 11.60 -19.34
CA ASN A 133 -3.84 11.88 -20.66
C ASN A 133 -2.36 11.49 -20.77
N ASP A 134 -1.75 11.62 -21.94
CA ASP A 134 -0.38 11.16 -22.19
C ASP A 134 0.67 11.96 -21.38
N GLU A 135 0.44 13.24 -21.10
CA GLU A 135 1.35 14.06 -20.28
C GLU A 135 1.27 13.64 -18.81
N GLU A 136 0.08 13.31 -18.30
CA GLU A 136 -0.12 12.80 -16.95
C GLU A 136 0.52 11.41 -16.80
N TRP A 137 0.38 10.54 -17.81
CA TRP A 137 1.06 9.25 -17.83
C TRP A 137 2.59 9.38 -17.78
N ASP A 138 3.17 10.27 -18.58
CA ASP A 138 4.61 10.52 -18.55
C ASP A 138 5.07 11.03 -17.18
N ARG A 139 4.36 12.02 -16.62
CA ARG A 139 4.64 12.54 -15.27
C ARG A 139 4.53 11.48 -14.20
N PHE A 140 3.45 10.71 -14.22
CA PHE A 140 3.20 9.64 -13.26
C PHE A 140 4.29 8.56 -13.29
N CYS A 141 4.60 8.01 -14.47
CA CYS A 141 5.61 6.96 -14.61
C CYS A 141 7.02 7.43 -14.22
N LYS A 142 7.39 8.68 -14.55
CA LYS A 142 8.67 9.28 -14.13
C LYS A 142 8.73 9.45 -12.62
N GLY A 143 7.66 9.96 -12.01
CA GLY A 143 7.56 10.12 -10.57
C GLY A 143 7.61 8.78 -9.83
N LEU A 144 6.90 7.78 -10.32
CA LEU A 144 6.90 6.45 -9.73
C LEU A 144 8.28 5.78 -9.82
N ASN A 145 8.97 5.91 -10.96
CA ASN A 145 10.35 5.46 -11.11
C ASN A 145 11.29 6.14 -10.10
N ARG A 146 11.12 7.45 -9.88
CA ARG A 146 11.92 8.19 -8.92
C ARG A 146 11.72 7.70 -7.50
N LEU A 147 10.47 7.52 -7.06
CA LEU A 147 10.16 6.95 -5.75
C LEU A 147 10.69 5.51 -5.61
N GLY A 148 10.54 4.70 -6.65
CA GLY A 148 11.07 3.34 -6.68
C GLY A 148 12.59 3.28 -6.62
N GLN A 149 13.30 4.22 -7.24
CA GLN A 149 14.75 4.36 -7.11
C GLN A 149 15.15 4.68 -5.67
N ILE A 150 14.50 5.66 -5.02
CA ILE A 150 14.74 6.00 -3.61
C ILE A 150 14.52 4.78 -2.72
N ALA A 151 13.43 4.04 -2.93
CA ALA A 151 13.16 2.81 -2.20
C ALA A 151 14.28 1.77 -2.38
N SER A 152 14.68 1.53 -3.63
CA SER A 152 15.72 0.56 -3.98
C SER A 152 17.09 0.89 -3.38
N GLU A 153 17.49 2.16 -3.36
CA GLU A 153 18.74 2.63 -2.75
C GLU A 153 18.79 2.35 -1.23
N ARG A 154 17.64 2.17 -0.60
CA ARG A 154 17.48 1.83 0.83
C ARG A 154 17.14 0.35 1.07
N GLY A 155 17.19 -0.49 0.04
CA GLY A 155 16.87 -1.91 0.14
C GLY A 155 15.38 -2.24 0.22
N PHE A 156 14.50 -1.27 -0.13
CA PHE A 156 13.06 -1.47 -0.19
C PHE A 156 12.60 -1.85 -1.61
N LYS A 157 11.45 -2.51 -1.65
CA LYS A 157 10.67 -2.67 -2.88
C LYS A 157 9.44 -1.78 -2.84
N LEU A 158 9.29 -0.93 -3.85
CA LEU A 158 8.05 -0.21 -4.11
C LEU A 158 7.12 -1.15 -4.89
N CYS A 159 6.01 -1.53 -4.29
CA CYS A 159 4.98 -2.36 -4.89
C CYS A 159 3.77 -1.49 -5.20
N PHE A 160 3.48 -1.25 -6.48
CA PHE A 160 2.33 -0.43 -6.85
C PHE A 160 1.04 -1.22 -6.71
N HIS A 161 0.09 -0.66 -5.97
CA HIS A 161 -1.24 -1.21 -5.73
C HIS A 161 -2.26 -0.50 -6.62
N HIS A 162 -2.64 -1.15 -7.73
CA HIS A 162 -3.77 -0.70 -8.53
C HIS A 162 -5.06 -0.78 -7.72
N HIS A 163 -5.93 0.21 -7.83
CA HIS A 163 -7.10 0.28 -6.95
C HIS A 163 -8.29 0.88 -7.68
N MET A 164 -9.47 0.35 -7.41
CA MET A 164 -10.71 0.90 -7.97
C MET A 164 -10.91 2.35 -7.54
N GLY A 165 -11.41 3.19 -8.45
CA GLY A 165 -11.61 4.61 -8.23
C GLY A 165 -10.36 5.48 -8.37
N THR A 166 -9.20 4.90 -8.65
CA THR A 166 -7.93 5.61 -8.88
C THR A 166 -7.60 5.72 -10.37
N VAL A 167 -6.55 6.45 -10.69
CA VAL A 167 -6.07 6.62 -12.08
C VAL A 167 -5.46 5.35 -12.67
N VAL A 168 -5.12 4.36 -11.85
CA VAL A 168 -4.70 3.02 -12.28
C VAL A 168 -5.61 1.98 -11.66
N GLN A 169 -6.66 1.62 -12.37
CA GLN A 169 -7.70 0.71 -11.92
C GLN A 169 -7.77 -0.55 -12.78
N THR A 170 -7.79 -0.42 -14.10
CA THR A 170 -8.02 -1.53 -15.03
C THR A 170 -6.74 -2.31 -15.35
N SER A 171 -6.91 -3.50 -15.94
CA SER A 171 -5.79 -4.31 -16.42
C SER A 171 -4.96 -3.55 -17.44
N GLU A 172 -5.62 -2.84 -18.39
CA GLU A 172 -4.96 -2.06 -19.44
C GLU A 172 -4.15 -0.90 -18.86
N GLU A 173 -4.69 -0.22 -17.84
CA GLU A 173 -3.97 0.85 -17.14
C GLU A 173 -2.77 0.31 -16.37
N THR A 174 -2.94 -0.85 -15.74
CA THR A 174 -1.85 -1.54 -15.03
C THR A 174 -0.75 -2.00 -16.00
N ASP A 175 -1.12 -2.58 -17.13
CA ASP A 175 -0.18 -2.99 -18.18
C ASP A 175 0.57 -1.77 -18.76
N ARG A 176 -0.14 -0.65 -18.97
CA ARG A 176 0.46 0.61 -19.42
C ARG A 176 1.48 1.12 -18.41
N MET A 177 1.13 1.15 -17.13
CA MET A 177 2.05 1.55 -16.05
C MET A 177 3.29 0.66 -16.03
N MET A 178 3.12 -0.66 -15.96
CA MET A 178 4.24 -1.60 -15.87
C MET A 178 5.15 -1.55 -17.10
N SER A 179 4.58 -1.29 -18.30
CA SER A 179 5.35 -1.18 -19.54
C SER A 179 6.13 0.14 -19.66
N ASN A 180 5.75 1.18 -18.91
CA ASN A 180 6.36 2.51 -18.95
C ASN A 180 7.15 2.87 -17.69
N THR A 181 7.29 1.91 -16.76
CA THR A 181 8.12 2.05 -15.56
C THR A 181 9.32 1.11 -15.61
N ASP A 182 10.33 1.39 -14.79
CA ASP A 182 11.55 0.58 -14.74
C ASP A 182 11.33 -0.65 -13.83
N PRO A 183 11.43 -1.88 -14.36
CA PRO A 183 11.19 -3.11 -13.59
C PRO A 183 12.23 -3.36 -12.49
N ARG A 184 13.32 -2.58 -12.44
CA ARG A 184 14.28 -2.63 -11.33
C ARG A 184 13.76 -1.92 -10.09
N TYR A 185 12.84 -0.97 -10.26
CA TYR A 185 12.39 -0.06 -9.20
C TYR A 185 10.91 -0.19 -8.88
N VAL A 186 10.07 -0.54 -9.85
CA VAL A 186 8.63 -0.59 -9.69
C VAL A 186 8.15 -2.03 -9.84
N PHE A 187 7.54 -2.54 -8.78
CA PHE A 187 6.93 -3.87 -8.71
C PHE A 187 5.42 -3.74 -8.59
N LEU A 188 4.70 -4.81 -8.85
CA LEU A 188 3.25 -4.84 -8.73
C LEU A 188 2.83 -5.51 -7.42
N CYS A 189 2.00 -4.83 -6.63
CA CYS A 189 1.14 -5.46 -5.64
C CYS A 189 -0.11 -5.94 -6.36
N TYR A 190 -0.13 -7.20 -6.78
CA TYR A 190 -1.22 -7.76 -7.59
C TYR A 190 -2.44 -8.06 -6.71
N ASP A 191 -3.47 -7.23 -6.84
CA ASP A 191 -4.73 -7.37 -6.12
C ASP A 191 -5.81 -7.98 -7.01
N THR A 192 -6.16 -9.23 -6.73
CA THR A 192 -7.18 -9.94 -7.51
C THR A 192 -8.60 -9.41 -7.27
N GLY A 193 -8.84 -8.75 -6.13
CA GLY A 193 -10.14 -8.17 -5.80
C GLY A 193 -10.47 -6.93 -6.63
N HIS A 194 -9.47 -6.10 -6.94
CA HIS A 194 -9.68 -4.87 -7.70
C HIS A 194 -9.79 -5.06 -9.22
N PHE A 195 -9.50 -6.24 -9.72
CA PHE A 195 -9.66 -6.60 -11.15
C PHE A 195 -11.00 -7.28 -11.49
N THR A 196 -11.90 -7.43 -10.53
CA THR A 196 -13.22 -8.09 -10.72
C THR A 196 -14.33 -7.12 -11.09
#